data_d5a1d8aa093167ede3fc4907fd4b2ba4
#
_entry.id   d5a1d8aa093167ede3fc4907fd4b2ba4
#
_cell.length_a   1.000
_cell.length_b   1.000
_cell.length_c   1.000
_cell.angle_alpha   90.00
_cell.angle_beta   90.00
_cell.angle_gamma   90.00
#
_symmetry.space_group_name_H-M   'P 1'
#
loop_
_entity.id
_entity.type
_entity.pdbx_description
1 polymer ?
#
loop_
_entity_poly.entity_id
_entity_poly.type
_entity_poly.pdbx_seq_one_letter_code
_entity_poly.pdbx_strand_id
1 'polypeptide(L)'
;MVGNAQGRKKSEFIAQNTVLANSYLDYVVNGSNFRISYDNFVANLGVTGSIVQTGAVTGAPVLDVDGSVNKIRTIENGSGILANVSAQNGIVLSHNFTSNTDGLPILLNTTADSPTIASIVAGSGISIAVVNSSGIEISSIADQIYAQVTMQANATATTIATSGTAVKVAGTWLVQTESNFTGDTTGRLTYNGGTTEVISANVSITFEHAGSGSDDLAVYIAKNGSVLTASKLTRAVTGNNRGNVGTFFNVSMTADDYLEVFVANDSDTSDITVVDCLFGVS
;
A
#
# COMPACT_ATOMS: atom_id res chain seq x y z
N MET A 1 -23.74 21.04 -95.55
CA MET A 1 -24.64 20.27 -94.69
C MET A 1 -24.09 20.33 -93.23
N VAL A 2 -24.74 21.11 -92.41
CA VAL A 2 -24.33 21.22 -91.02
C VAL A 2 -24.92 19.97 -90.31
N GLY A 3 -24.07 19.07 -89.90
CA GLY A 3 -24.47 17.92 -89.10
C GLY A 3 -24.95 18.31 -87.72
N ASN A 4 -26.20 18.01 -87.44
CA ASN A 4 -26.84 18.29 -86.16
C ASN A 4 -26.20 17.36 -85.10
N ALA A 5 -25.29 17.79 -84.34
CA ALA A 5 -24.81 17.08 -83.20
C ALA A 5 -25.93 17.09 -82.15
N GLN A 6 -26.75 16.04 -82.16
CA GLN A 6 -27.69 15.80 -81.05
C GLN A 6 -26.89 15.50 -79.82
N GLY A 7 -26.78 16.49 -78.91
CA GLY A 7 -26.21 16.30 -77.59
C GLY A 7 -27.02 15.25 -76.83
N ARG A 8 -26.36 14.23 -76.34
CA ARG A 8 -26.99 13.21 -75.48
C ARG A 8 -27.63 13.86 -74.26
N LYS A 9 -28.82 13.48 -73.94
CA LYS A 9 -29.53 13.97 -72.75
C LYS A 9 -28.71 13.62 -71.48
N LYS A 10 -28.71 14.47 -70.52
CA LYS A 10 -28.01 14.31 -69.24
C LYS A 10 -28.33 12.98 -68.52
N SER A 11 -29.52 12.43 -68.80
CA SER A 11 -29.96 11.12 -68.27
C SER A 11 -29.25 9.89 -68.89
N GLU A 12 -28.62 10.07 -70.07
CA GLU A 12 -27.91 8.95 -70.72
C GLU A 12 -26.48 8.78 -70.18
N PHE A 13 -25.94 9.78 -69.48
CA PHE A 13 -24.62 9.68 -68.82
C PHE A 13 -24.64 8.95 -67.50
N ILE A 14 -25.83 8.75 -66.89
CA ILE A 14 -25.96 8.15 -65.57
C ILE A 14 -26.03 6.60 -65.66
N ALA A 15 -26.22 6.06 -66.88
CA ALA A 15 -26.42 4.61 -67.09
C ALA A 15 -25.10 3.81 -67.22
N GLN A 16 -23.93 4.41 -67.20
CA GLN A 16 -22.64 3.72 -67.24
C GLN A 16 -22.01 3.68 -65.85
N ASN A 17 -22.01 2.51 -65.26
CA ASN A 17 -21.41 2.28 -63.93
C ASN A 17 -19.88 2.30 -63.92
N THR A 18 -19.22 2.48 -65.06
CA THR A 18 -17.76 2.48 -65.15
C THR A 18 -17.32 3.56 -66.14
N VAL A 19 -16.63 4.57 -65.64
CA VAL A 19 -15.94 5.56 -66.48
C VAL A 19 -14.49 5.12 -66.57
N LEU A 20 -14.01 4.83 -67.79
CA LEU A 20 -12.62 4.43 -68.00
C LEU A 20 -11.68 5.61 -67.81
N ALA A 21 -10.48 5.38 -67.25
CA ALA A 21 -9.40 6.35 -67.23
C ALA A 21 -9.16 6.88 -68.68
N ASN A 22 -8.91 8.18 -68.79
CA ASN A 22 -8.80 8.91 -70.08
C ASN A 22 -10.14 9.21 -70.80
N SER A 23 -11.31 9.02 -70.16
CA SER A 23 -12.60 9.49 -70.67
C SER A 23 -12.70 11.03 -70.54
N TYR A 24 -13.51 11.62 -71.40
CA TYR A 24 -13.79 13.05 -71.41
C TYR A 24 -15.27 13.30 -71.18
N LEU A 25 -15.56 14.38 -70.42
CA LEU A 25 -16.91 14.92 -70.27
C LEU A 25 -17.03 16.14 -71.16
N ASP A 26 -17.97 16.13 -72.06
CA ASP A 26 -18.32 17.29 -72.85
C ASP A 26 -19.50 18.04 -72.20
N TYR A 27 -19.33 19.35 -71.98
CA TYR A 27 -20.36 20.18 -71.35
C TYR A 27 -20.47 21.55 -72.07
N VAL A 28 -21.60 22.17 -71.98
CA VAL A 28 -21.88 23.47 -72.61
C VAL A 28 -22.11 24.50 -71.53
N VAL A 29 -21.36 25.63 -71.65
CA VAL A 29 -21.53 26.79 -70.79
C VAL A 29 -21.70 28.00 -71.70
N ASN A 30 -22.77 28.71 -71.51
CA ASN A 30 -23.10 29.96 -72.31
C ASN A 30 -22.99 29.73 -73.82
N GLY A 31 -23.46 28.58 -74.33
CA GLY A 31 -23.44 28.26 -75.74
C GLY A 31 -22.09 27.79 -76.33
N SER A 32 -21.07 27.70 -75.51
CA SER A 32 -19.75 27.18 -75.90
C SER A 32 -19.55 25.77 -75.40
N ASN A 33 -19.00 24.88 -76.24
CA ASN A 33 -18.69 23.50 -75.88
C ASN A 33 -17.31 23.44 -75.20
N PHE A 34 -17.26 22.78 -74.08
CA PHE A 34 -16.04 22.51 -73.36
C PHE A 34 -15.87 21.01 -73.15
N ARG A 35 -14.64 20.58 -73.04
CA ARG A 35 -14.27 19.24 -72.78
C ARG A 35 -13.31 19.19 -71.57
N ILE A 36 -13.64 18.37 -70.57
CA ILE A 36 -12.76 18.17 -69.42
C ILE A 36 -12.43 16.67 -69.37
N SER A 37 -11.19 16.31 -69.11
CA SER A 37 -10.83 14.94 -68.83
C SER A 37 -11.49 14.46 -67.54
N TYR A 38 -11.82 13.19 -67.47
CA TYR A 38 -12.39 12.55 -66.25
C TYR A 38 -11.49 12.82 -65.01
N ASP A 39 -10.18 12.68 -65.19
CA ASP A 39 -9.23 12.90 -64.06
C ASP A 39 -9.24 14.36 -63.58
N ASN A 40 -9.29 15.36 -64.47
CA ASN A 40 -9.42 16.76 -64.10
C ASN A 40 -10.80 17.09 -63.50
N PHE A 41 -11.86 16.41 -63.94
CA PHE A 41 -13.19 16.55 -63.36
C PHE A 41 -13.23 16.02 -61.92
N VAL A 42 -12.68 14.80 -61.70
CA VAL A 42 -12.59 14.21 -60.36
C VAL A 42 -11.71 15.03 -59.45
N ALA A 43 -10.57 15.52 -59.94
CA ALA A 43 -9.68 16.36 -59.13
C ALA A 43 -10.37 17.68 -58.69
N ASN A 44 -11.17 18.31 -59.57
CA ASN A 44 -11.89 19.54 -59.26
C ASN A 44 -13.15 19.32 -58.42
N LEU A 45 -13.67 18.10 -58.33
CA LEU A 45 -14.75 17.74 -57.41
C LEU A 45 -14.27 17.53 -55.97
N GLY A 46 -12.95 17.56 -55.75
CA GLY A 46 -12.37 17.28 -54.43
C GLY A 46 -12.55 15.83 -53.97
N VAL A 47 -13.02 14.95 -54.86
CA VAL A 47 -13.21 13.51 -54.61
C VAL A 47 -11.97 12.78 -55.10
N THR A 48 -10.85 12.98 -54.51
CA THR A 48 -9.69 12.09 -54.69
C THR A 48 -9.95 10.81 -53.94
N GLY A 49 -10.10 9.69 -54.71
CA GLY A 49 -10.26 8.40 -54.13
C GLY A 49 -9.10 8.06 -53.19
N SER A 50 -9.43 7.43 -52.14
CA SER A 50 -8.52 6.91 -51.14
C SER A 50 -7.77 7.99 -50.32
N ILE A 51 -8.32 8.33 -49.15
CA ILE A 51 -7.59 9.06 -48.13
C ILE A 51 -6.54 8.08 -47.56
N VAL A 52 -5.32 8.17 -48.08
CA VAL A 52 -4.20 7.37 -47.58
C VAL A 52 -3.37 8.23 -46.68
N GLN A 53 -3.28 7.84 -45.41
CA GLN A 53 -2.34 8.45 -44.46
C GLN A 53 -0.92 8.02 -44.89
N THR A 54 -0.12 8.98 -45.37
CA THR A 54 1.29 8.76 -45.70
C THR A 54 2.17 9.38 -44.62
N GLY A 55 2.86 8.50 -43.87
CA GLY A 55 3.82 8.90 -42.83
C GLY A 55 3.68 8.10 -41.55
N ALA A 56 4.75 8.00 -40.78
CA ALA A 56 4.73 7.42 -39.44
C ALA A 56 4.12 8.44 -38.45
N VAL A 57 2.82 8.32 -38.18
CA VAL A 57 2.15 9.14 -37.16
C VAL A 57 1.81 8.25 -35.97
N THR A 58 2.01 8.80 -34.79
CA THR A 58 1.81 8.11 -33.52
C THR A 58 0.37 8.18 -33.00
N GLY A 59 -0.60 8.53 -33.84
CA GLY A 59 -1.99 8.68 -33.44
C GLY A 59 -2.99 8.14 -34.47
N ALA A 60 -4.28 8.14 -34.14
CA ALA A 60 -5.37 7.71 -35.00
C ALA A 60 -5.88 8.88 -35.88
N PRO A 61 -6.03 8.71 -37.21
CA PRO A 61 -6.54 9.75 -38.10
C PRO A 61 -8.03 10.01 -37.88
N VAL A 62 -8.42 11.26 -37.87
CA VAL A 62 -9.82 11.70 -37.81
C VAL A 62 -10.11 12.64 -38.98
N LEU A 63 -11.22 12.39 -39.66
CA LEU A 63 -11.68 13.26 -40.74
C LEU A 63 -12.27 14.55 -40.14
N ASP A 64 -11.67 15.69 -40.45
CA ASP A 64 -12.20 17.01 -40.13
C ASP A 64 -12.81 17.64 -41.39
N VAL A 65 -14.11 17.91 -41.35
CA VAL A 65 -14.84 18.53 -42.43
C VAL A 65 -15.02 20.03 -42.09
N ASP A 66 -14.15 20.88 -42.67
CA ASP A 66 -14.22 22.32 -42.51
C ASP A 66 -14.65 22.94 -43.83
N GLY A 67 -15.95 23.21 -43.97
CA GLY A 67 -16.53 23.86 -45.13
C GLY A 67 -16.29 23.13 -46.45
N SER A 68 -15.41 23.65 -47.30
CA SER A 68 -15.14 23.10 -48.61
C SER A 68 -13.91 22.20 -48.69
N VAL A 69 -13.22 21.98 -47.60
CA VAL A 69 -12.00 21.16 -47.57
C VAL A 69 -12.09 20.09 -46.47
N ASN A 70 -12.04 18.86 -46.92
CA ASN A 70 -11.94 17.72 -45.98
C ASN A 70 -10.50 17.65 -45.46
N LYS A 71 -10.32 17.95 -44.20
CA LYS A 71 -9.02 17.84 -43.50
C LYS A 71 -9.03 16.56 -42.69
N ILE A 72 -7.99 15.77 -42.83
CA ILE A 72 -7.74 14.63 -41.96
C ILE A 72 -6.79 15.09 -40.87
N ARG A 73 -7.27 15.11 -39.65
CA ARG A 73 -6.43 15.34 -38.46
C ARG A 73 -6.02 14.03 -37.87
N THR A 74 -4.92 14.06 -37.17
CA THR A 74 -4.42 12.91 -36.42
C THR A 74 -4.71 13.13 -34.95
N ILE A 75 -5.25 12.09 -34.28
CA ILE A 75 -5.23 12.07 -32.82
C ILE A 75 -3.88 11.48 -32.44
N GLU A 76 -3.01 12.34 -31.92
CA GLU A 76 -1.69 11.92 -31.45
C GLU A 76 -1.78 11.37 -30.03
N ASN A 77 -0.91 10.40 -29.75
CA ASN A 77 -0.75 9.90 -28.42
C ASN A 77 -0.15 10.99 -27.53
N GLY A 78 -0.88 11.37 -26.49
CA GLY A 78 -0.40 12.28 -25.46
C GLY A 78 0.00 11.54 -24.19
N SER A 79 0.48 12.28 -23.22
CA SER A 79 0.74 11.73 -21.88
C SER A 79 -0.55 11.18 -21.29
N GLY A 80 -0.57 9.89 -21.03
CA GLY A 80 -1.71 9.21 -20.40
C GLY A 80 -2.85 8.83 -21.33
N ILE A 81 -2.77 9.09 -22.65
CA ILE A 81 -3.76 8.70 -23.63
C ILE A 81 -3.10 7.95 -24.77
N LEU A 82 -3.58 6.77 -25.06
CA LEU A 82 -3.20 5.97 -26.21
C LEU A 82 -4.37 5.91 -27.21
N ALA A 83 -4.16 6.39 -28.43
CA ALA A 83 -5.12 6.30 -29.52
C ALA A 83 -4.73 5.19 -30.48
N ASN A 84 -5.58 4.18 -30.64
CA ASN A 84 -5.37 3.07 -31.54
C ASN A 84 -6.54 2.90 -32.50
N VAL A 85 -6.28 2.33 -33.70
CA VAL A 85 -7.33 1.88 -34.61
C VAL A 85 -7.70 0.44 -34.24
N SER A 86 -8.98 0.22 -33.95
CA SER A 86 -9.49 -1.15 -33.66
C SER A 86 -9.54 -1.99 -34.94
N ALA A 87 -9.63 -3.31 -34.78
CA ALA A 87 -9.80 -4.24 -35.90
C ALA A 87 -11.08 -4.00 -36.74
N GLN A 88 -12.07 -3.28 -36.19
CA GLN A 88 -13.31 -2.87 -36.87
C GLN A 88 -13.24 -1.44 -37.42
N ASN A 89 -12.04 -0.89 -37.62
CA ASN A 89 -11.80 0.49 -38.09
C ASN A 89 -12.36 1.60 -37.19
N GLY A 90 -12.60 1.31 -35.93
CA GLY A 90 -12.94 2.29 -34.92
C GLY A 90 -11.69 2.88 -34.26
N ILE A 91 -11.79 4.11 -33.73
CA ILE A 91 -10.74 4.70 -32.92
C ILE A 91 -11.01 4.33 -31.48
N VAL A 92 -10.06 3.65 -30.84
CA VAL A 92 -10.09 3.34 -29.42
C VAL A 92 -9.16 4.28 -28.69
N LEU A 93 -9.71 5.07 -27.79
CA LEU A 93 -8.94 5.89 -26.85
C LEU A 93 -8.85 5.11 -25.54
N SER A 94 -7.64 4.78 -25.14
CA SER A 94 -7.36 4.12 -23.86
C SER A 94 -6.45 4.99 -22.99
N HIS A 95 -6.62 4.87 -21.70
CA HIS A 95 -5.71 5.51 -20.75
C HIS A 95 -4.46 4.65 -20.59
N ASN A 96 -3.32 5.26 -20.73
CA ASN A 96 -2.04 4.61 -20.42
C ASN A 96 -1.46 5.25 -19.15
N PHE A 97 -2.10 4.99 -18.03
CA PHE A 97 -1.57 5.39 -16.75
C PHE A 97 -0.61 4.31 -16.26
N THR A 98 0.68 4.59 -16.37
CA THR A 98 1.69 3.80 -15.67
C THR A 98 1.75 4.27 -14.23
N SER A 99 1.45 3.37 -13.27
CA SER A 99 1.70 3.65 -11.86
C SER A 99 3.22 3.77 -11.63
N ASN A 100 3.63 4.75 -10.85
CA ASN A 100 4.93 4.70 -10.22
C ASN A 100 5.01 3.46 -9.32
N THR A 101 6.19 2.88 -9.18
CA THR A 101 6.45 1.61 -8.51
C THR A 101 6.09 1.58 -7.02
N ASP A 102 5.76 2.72 -6.41
CA ASP A 102 5.67 2.87 -4.95
C ASP A 102 4.25 3.17 -4.41
N GLY A 103 3.19 2.88 -5.16
CA GLY A 103 1.83 3.09 -4.66
C GLY A 103 0.72 2.89 -5.68
N LEU A 104 -0.54 2.98 -5.21
CA LEU A 104 -1.72 2.88 -6.07
C LEU A 104 -2.07 4.24 -6.67
N PRO A 105 -2.22 4.35 -8.01
CA PRO A 105 -2.50 5.63 -8.65
C PRO A 105 -3.91 6.13 -8.35
N ILE A 106 -4.03 7.40 -7.99
CA ILE A 106 -5.30 8.11 -7.86
C ILE A 106 -5.32 9.29 -8.83
N LEU A 107 -6.39 9.42 -9.58
CA LEU A 107 -6.60 10.59 -10.43
C LEU A 107 -6.98 11.80 -9.55
N LEU A 108 -6.08 12.77 -9.42
CA LEU A 108 -6.28 13.96 -8.59
C LEU A 108 -6.98 15.11 -9.32
N ASN A 109 -6.82 15.23 -10.63
CA ASN A 109 -7.38 16.35 -11.39
C ASN A 109 -7.75 15.92 -12.80
N THR A 110 -8.99 16.19 -13.19
CA THR A 110 -9.53 15.89 -14.53
C THR A 110 -9.70 17.14 -15.39
N THR A 111 -9.37 18.34 -14.90
CA THR A 111 -9.70 19.62 -15.55
C THR A 111 -8.53 20.29 -16.29
N ALA A 112 -7.35 19.72 -16.24
CA ALA A 112 -6.18 20.25 -16.92
C ALA A 112 -5.83 19.41 -18.15
N ASP A 113 -5.13 20.02 -19.11
CA ASP A 113 -4.58 19.34 -20.29
C ASP A 113 -3.58 18.22 -19.95
N SER A 114 -3.24 18.08 -18.69
CA SER A 114 -2.40 17.03 -18.13
C SER A 114 -3.04 16.52 -16.82
N PRO A 115 -3.75 15.38 -16.84
CA PRO A 115 -4.29 14.80 -15.61
C PRO A 115 -3.14 14.42 -14.67
N THR A 116 -3.23 14.91 -13.44
CA THR A 116 -2.25 14.56 -12.40
C THR A 116 -2.70 13.31 -11.69
N ILE A 117 -1.85 12.30 -11.70
CA ILE A 117 -2.06 11.04 -10.97
C ILE A 117 -1.17 11.06 -9.74
N ALA A 118 -1.77 11.01 -8.57
CA ALA A 118 -1.05 10.74 -7.33
C ALA A 118 -1.09 9.25 -7.01
N SER A 119 -0.15 8.82 -6.20
CA SER A 119 -0.15 7.48 -5.63
C SER A 119 -0.57 7.56 -4.16
N ILE A 120 -1.34 6.57 -3.69
CA ILE A 120 -1.46 6.31 -2.26
C ILE A 120 -0.24 5.49 -1.87
N VAL A 121 0.59 6.06 -1.01
CA VAL A 121 1.76 5.38 -0.46
C VAL A 121 1.43 4.96 0.97
N ALA A 122 1.66 3.69 1.29
CA ALA A 122 1.47 3.21 2.64
C ALA A 122 2.48 3.89 3.58
N GLY A 123 1.98 4.52 4.65
CA GLY A 123 2.80 4.94 5.77
C GLY A 123 3.09 3.78 6.73
N SER A 124 3.88 4.06 7.77
CA SER A 124 4.14 3.07 8.83
C SER A 124 2.83 2.55 9.43
N GLY A 125 2.70 1.23 9.59
CA GLY A 125 1.52 0.60 10.17
C GLY A 125 0.29 0.50 9.24
N ILE A 126 0.42 0.85 7.97
CA ILE A 126 -0.66 0.75 6.98
C ILE A 126 -0.25 -0.19 5.84
N SER A 127 -1.13 -1.09 5.48
CA SER A 127 -1.07 -1.90 4.27
C SER A 127 -2.10 -1.42 3.26
N ILE A 128 -1.70 -1.33 2.00
CA ILE A 128 -2.59 -0.98 0.89
C ILE A 128 -2.51 -2.09 -0.15
N ALA A 129 -3.64 -2.69 -0.46
CA ALA A 129 -3.74 -3.75 -1.44
C ALA A 129 -4.82 -3.48 -2.48
N VAL A 130 -4.61 -3.94 -3.73
CA VAL A 130 -5.69 -4.00 -4.73
C VAL A 130 -6.43 -5.31 -4.53
N VAL A 131 -7.75 -5.22 -4.31
CA VAL A 131 -8.62 -6.37 -4.18
C VAL A 131 -9.60 -6.42 -5.36
N ASN A 132 -9.80 -7.61 -5.91
CA ASN A 132 -10.79 -7.88 -6.96
C ASN A 132 -10.71 -6.95 -8.19
N SER A 133 -9.51 -6.62 -8.65
CA SER A 133 -9.22 -5.79 -9.85
C SER A 133 -9.79 -4.36 -9.85
N SER A 134 -10.55 -3.93 -8.87
CA SER A 134 -11.17 -2.59 -8.84
C SER A 134 -11.31 -1.97 -7.44
N GLY A 135 -11.01 -2.71 -6.38
CA GLY A 135 -11.07 -2.23 -5.01
C GLY A 135 -9.70 -1.92 -4.44
N ILE A 136 -9.62 -0.94 -3.57
CA ILE A 136 -8.45 -0.64 -2.74
C ILE A 136 -8.82 -1.01 -1.32
N GLU A 137 -8.11 -1.96 -0.74
CA GLU A 137 -8.19 -2.27 0.68
C GLU A 137 -7.09 -1.51 1.41
N ILE A 138 -7.45 -0.75 2.43
CA ILE A 138 -6.52 -0.11 3.35
C ILE A 138 -6.72 -0.79 4.69
N SER A 139 -5.70 -1.51 5.15
CA SER A 139 -5.71 -2.20 6.43
C SER A 139 -4.59 -1.67 7.32
N SER A 140 -4.82 -1.64 8.63
CA SER A 140 -3.73 -1.39 9.56
C SER A 140 -2.90 -2.66 9.69
N ILE A 141 -1.59 -2.53 9.52
CA ILE A 141 -0.64 -3.50 10.03
C ILE A 141 -0.38 -3.04 11.46
N ALA A 142 -1.28 -3.36 12.38
CA ALA A 142 -0.98 -3.11 13.78
C ALA A 142 0.23 -3.99 14.11
N ASP A 143 1.38 -3.36 14.31
CA ASP A 143 2.50 -4.00 14.97
C ASP A 143 2.01 -4.34 16.39
N GLN A 144 1.51 -5.57 16.55
CA GLN A 144 1.10 -6.03 17.86
C GLN A 144 2.37 -6.18 18.70
N ILE A 145 2.42 -5.40 19.76
CA ILE A 145 3.53 -5.42 20.71
C ILE A 145 3.05 -6.17 21.94
N TYR A 146 3.48 -7.39 22.12
CA TYR A 146 3.17 -8.18 23.32
C TYR A 146 4.21 -9.26 23.53
N ALA A 147 4.39 -9.65 24.76
CA ALA A 147 5.08 -10.89 25.13
C ALA A 147 4.63 -11.35 26.52
N GLN A 148 4.77 -12.64 26.77
CA GLN A 148 4.48 -13.24 28.06
C GLN A 148 5.43 -14.38 28.33
N VAL A 149 5.99 -14.36 29.54
CA VAL A 149 6.72 -15.47 30.13
C VAL A 149 6.08 -15.87 31.46
N THR A 150 6.13 -17.14 31.76
CA THR A 150 5.56 -17.66 33.00
C THR A 150 6.56 -18.55 33.71
N MET A 151 6.41 -18.63 35.02
CA MET A 151 7.07 -19.59 35.90
C MET A 151 5.98 -20.26 36.75
N GLN A 152 6.05 -21.56 36.90
CA GLN A 152 5.07 -22.30 37.66
C GLN A 152 5.74 -23.38 38.52
N ALA A 153 5.24 -23.55 39.75
CA ALA A 153 5.72 -24.55 40.71
C ALA A 153 7.27 -24.51 40.90
N ASN A 154 7.85 -23.33 40.82
CA ASN A 154 9.29 -23.18 40.99
C ASN A 154 9.67 -23.38 42.48
N ALA A 155 10.75 -24.12 42.70
CA ALA A 155 11.31 -24.38 44.03
C ALA A 155 12.70 -23.76 44.19
N THR A 156 13.20 -23.01 43.19
CA THR A 156 14.51 -22.37 43.24
C THR A 156 14.42 -21.07 44.04
N ALA A 157 15.12 -21.01 45.15
CA ALA A 157 15.18 -19.81 45.96
C ALA A 157 16.02 -18.71 45.27
N THR A 158 15.55 -17.47 45.38
CA THR A 158 16.32 -16.26 45.05
C THR A 158 17.06 -15.81 46.28
N THR A 159 18.39 -15.89 46.26
CA THR A 159 19.24 -15.55 47.43
C THR A 159 19.28 -14.04 47.67
N ILE A 160 18.89 -13.63 48.88
CA ILE A 160 18.89 -12.22 49.35
C ILE A 160 20.15 -11.98 50.22
N ALA A 161 21.20 -11.53 49.59
CA ALA A 161 22.46 -11.23 50.30
C ALA A 161 22.40 -10.01 51.22
N THR A 162 21.52 -9.08 50.94
CA THR A 162 21.36 -7.82 51.67
C THR A 162 19.90 -7.42 51.73
N SER A 163 19.38 -7.14 52.93
CA SER A 163 17.99 -6.68 53.10
C SER A 163 17.74 -5.40 52.28
N GLY A 164 16.58 -5.32 51.65
CA GLY A 164 16.17 -4.21 50.80
C GLY A 164 16.86 -4.12 49.42
N THR A 165 17.80 -5.02 49.12
CA THR A 165 18.46 -5.05 47.83
C THR A 165 17.70 -5.96 46.88
N ALA A 166 17.23 -5.40 45.77
CA ALA A 166 16.50 -6.16 44.76
C ALA A 166 17.41 -7.08 43.94
N VAL A 167 17.00 -8.32 43.75
CA VAL A 167 17.71 -9.38 43.05
C VAL A 167 16.80 -9.97 41.97
N LYS A 168 17.36 -10.30 40.80
CA LYS A 168 16.61 -10.96 39.73
C LYS A 168 16.03 -12.29 40.21
N VAL A 169 14.79 -12.54 39.93
CA VAL A 169 14.08 -13.77 40.27
C VAL A 169 14.79 -14.99 39.69
N ALA A 170 15.15 -15.96 40.57
CA ALA A 170 15.76 -17.22 40.19
C ALA A 170 14.70 -18.26 39.78
N GLY A 171 15.03 -19.06 38.78
CA GLY A 171 14.17 -20.15 38.30
C GLY A 171 14.15 -20.24 36.78
N THR A 172 13.40 -21.19 36.25
CA THR A 172 13.24 -21.43 34.81
C THR A 172 11.89 -20.92 34.36
N TRP A 173 11.93 -20.10 33.33
CA TRP A 173 10.75 -19.48 32.73
C TRP A 173 10.36 -20.19 31.44
N LEU A 174 9.07 -20.11 31.10
CA LEU A 174 8.51 -20.60 29.85
C LEU A 174 7.98 -19.42 29.03
N VAL A 175 8.45 -19.31 27.81
CA VAL A 175 7.90 -18.34 26.84
C VAL A 175 6.54 -18.83 26.38
N GLN A 176 5.52 -17.99 26.50
CA GLN A 176 4.14 -18.33 26.13
C GLN A 176 3.77 -17.77 24.76
N THR A 177 4.00 -16.51 24.56
CA THR A 177 3.66 -15.79 23.32
C THR A 177 4.51 -14.54 23.22
N GLU A 178 4.81 -14.12 21.98
CA GLU A 178 5.63 -12.94 21.72
C GLU A 178 5.36 -12.34 20.34
N SER A 179 5.41 -11.01 20.24
CA SER A 179 5.42 -10.24 19.00
C SER A 179 6.15 -8.92 19.26
N ASN A 180 7.13 -8.57 18.44
CA ASN A 180 8.06 -7.46 18.64
C ASN A 180 8.85 -7.53 19.99
N PHE A 181 8.84 -8.69 20.62
CA PHE A 181 9.67 -9.03 21.76
C PHE A 181 10.25 -10.43 21.56
N THR A 182 11.34 -10.72 22.27
CA THR A 182 11.87 -12.08 22.44
C THR A 182 11.96 -12.40 23.92
N GLY A 183 11.27 -13.45 24.33
CA GLY A 183 11.35 -14.00 25.65
C GLY A 183 12.45 -15.05 25.76
N ASP A 184 13.01 -15.27 26.97
CA ASP A 184 13.97 -16.33 27.23
C ASP A 184 13.66 -17.13 28.51
N THR A 185 14.37 -18.24 28.68
CA THR A 185 14.21 -19.13 29.85
C THR A 185 14.72 -18.55 31.17
N THR A 186 15.30 -17.35 31.14
CA THR A 186 15.73 -16.62 32.33
C THR A 186 14.73 -15.55 32.76
N GLY A 187 13.58 -15.45 32.08
CA GLY A 187 12.51 -14.49 32.36
C GLY A 187 12.76 -13.08 31.83
N ARG A 188 13.63 -12.94 30.85
CA ARG A 188 13.89 -11.68 30.16
C ARG A 188 12.95 -11.54 28.97
N LEU A 189 12.40 -10.33 28.79
CA LEU A 189 11.64 -9.90 27.63
C LEU A 189 12.42 -8.80 26.92
N THR A 190 13.04 -9.10 25.77
CA THR A 190 13.84 -8.15 24.98
C THR A 190 12.98 -7.52 23.89
N TYR A 191 12.96 -6.22 23.78
CA TYR A 191 12.21 -5.48 22.76
C TYR A 191 12.96 -5.46 21.43
N ASN A 192 12.29 -5.89 20.36
CA ASN A 192 12.84 -5.98 18.99
C ASN A 192 12.25 -4.94 18.03
N GLY A 193 11.40 -4.03 18.52
CA GLY A 193 10.75 -3.03 17.67
C GLY A 193 11.74 -2.00 17.11
N GLY A 194 11.41 -1.45 15.95
CA GLY A 194 12.26 -0.47 15.26
C GLY A 194 12.14 0.97 15.75
N THR A 195 11.15 1.26 16.61
CA THR A 195 10.85 2.60 17.15
C THR A 195 10.86 2.59 18.68
N THR A 196 11.05 3.75 19.30
CA THR A 196 10.88 3.88 20.73
C THR A 196 9.39 3.87 21.07
N GLU A 197 8.99 2.93 21.94
CA GLU A 197 7.59 2.76 22.35
C GLU A 197 7.43 2.83 23.87
N VAL A 198 6.23 3.19 24.32
CA VAL A 198 5.86 3.11 25.72
C VAL A 198 5.07 1.81 25.92
N ILE A 199 5.66 0.89 26.63
CA ILE A 199 5.16 -0.47 26.86
C ILE A 199 4.58 -0.56 28.28
N SER A 200 3.41 -1.20 28.39
CA SER A 200 2.84 -1.60 29.68
C SER A 200 3.40 -2.96 30.10
N ALA A 201 4.27 -2.97 31.10
CA ALA A 201 4.76 -4.20 31.71
C ALA A 201 3.92 -4.57 32.94
N ASN A 202 3.50 -5.82 33.04
CA ASN A 202 2.68 -6.32 34.16
C ASN A 202 3.29 -7.58 34.74
N VAL A 203 3.26 -7.68 36.07
CA VAL A 203 3.74 -8.81 36.84
C VAL A 203 2.65 -9.26 37.82
N SER A 204 2.39 -10.55 37.86
CA SER A 204 1.60 -11.20 38.91
C SER A 204 2.43 -12.34 39.51
N ILE A 205 2.70 -12.30 40.79
CA ILE A 205 3.68 -13.16 41.44
C ILE A 205 3.10 -13.78 42.71
N THR A 206 3.39 -15.08 42.92
CA THR A 206 3.20 -15.75 44.17
C THR A 206 4.57 -16.10 44.76
N PHE A 207 4.85 -15.64 45.94
CA PHE A 207 6.12 -15.89 46.60
C PHE A 207 5.95 -16.35 48.05
N GLU A 208 6.99 -16.97 48.60
CA GLU A 208 7.16 -17.36 49.98
C GLU A 208 8.62 -17.07 50.41
N HIS A 209 8.90 -17.00 51.69
CA HIS A 209 10.26 -16.83 52.19
C HIS A 209 10.61 -17.93 53.21
N ALA A 210 11.91 -18.17 53.37
CA ALA A 210 12.41 -19.24 54.23
C ALA A 210 12.39 -18.90 55.72
N GLY A 211 12.15 -17.60 56.09
CA GLY A 211 12.10 -17.16 57.48
C GLY A 211 10.85 -17.65 58.22
N SER A 212 10.88 -17.56 59.57
CA SER A 212 9.74 -17.92 60.41
C SER A 212 8.90 -16.72 60.86
N GLY A 213 9.37 -15.50 60.63
CA GLY A 213 8.70 -14.25 60.93
C GLY A 213 7.74 -13.78 59.86
N SER A 214 7.32 -12.51 59.95
CA SER A 214 6.59 -11.83 58.90
C SER A 214 7.54 -10.83 58.27
N ASP A 215 7.81 -11.01 56.97
CA ASP A 215 8.70 -10.18 56.19
C ASP A 215 7.92 -9.38 55.14
N ASP A 216 8.42 -8.16 54.88
CA ASP A 216 7.93 -7.31 53.80
C ASP A 216 8.70 -7.69 52.52
N LEU A 217 8.04 -8.41 51.64
CA LEU A 217 8.58 -8.86 50.35
C LEU A 217 8.15 -7.90 49.25
N ALA A 218 9.11 -7.43 48.45
CA ALA A 218 8.86 -6.50 47.37
C ALA A 218 9.10 -7.12 46.00
N VAL A 219 8.29 -6.74 44.99
CA VAL A 219 8.48 -7.00 43.59
C VAL A 219 8.75 -5.74 42.81
N TYR A 220 9.61 -5.83 41.82
CA TYR A 220 9.95 -4.75 40.90
C TYR A 220 9.98 -5.23 39.45
N ILE A 221 9.76 -4.30 38.55
CA ILE A 221 10.15 -4.43 37.16
C ILE A 221 11.53 -3.78 37.01
N ALA A 222 12.45 -4.42 36.33
CA ALA A 222 13.77 -3.90 36.02
C ALA A 222 13.92 -3.73 34.50
N LYS A 223 14.58 -2.65 34.07
CA LYS A 223 14.97 -2.39 32.71
C LYS A 223 16.51 -2.46 32.60
N ASN A 224 17.01 -3.29 31.68
CA ASN A 224 18.44 -3.46 31.43
C ASN A 224 19.22 -3.81 32.72
N GLY A 225 18.64 -4.64 33.58
CA GLY A 225 19.21 -5.07 34.83
C GLY A 225 19.11 -4.03 35.96
N SER A 226 18.54 -2.85 35.73
CA SER A 226 18.36 -1.79 36.73
C SER A 226 16.88 -1.71 37.14
N VAL A 227 16.61 -1.78 38.44
CA VAL A 227 15.22 -1.74 38.95
C VAL A 227 14.58 -0.37 38.71
N LEU A 228 13.34 -0.39 38.25
CA LEU A 228 12.48 0.77 38.16
C LEU A 228 11.82 0.99 39.53
N THR A 229 12.39 1.81 40.39
CA THR A 229 11.94 1.96 41.78
C THR A 229 10.47 2.35 41.92
N ALA A 230 9.93 3.07 40.95
CA ALA A 230 8.51 3.45 40.92
C ALA A 230 7.56 2.25 40.66
N SER A 231 8.07 1.10 40.20
CA SER A 231 7.27 -0.12 40.00
C SER A 231 7.18 -1.00 41.24
N LYS A 232 7.80 -0.58 42.35
CA LYS A 232 7.84 -1.33 43.62
C LYS A 232 6.44 -1.53 44.16
N LEU A 233 6.09 -2.80 44.46
CA LEU A 233 5.00 -3.14 45.36
C LEU A 233 5.47 -4.11 46.44
N THR A 234 4.99 -3.90 47.66
CA THR A 234 5.38 -4.68 48.82
C THR A 234 4.19 -5.42 49.41
N ARG A 235 4.45 -6.64 49.89
CA ARG A 235 3.48 -7.51 50.58
C ARG A 235 4.13 -8.08 51.81
N ALA A 236 3.46 -7.94 52.96
CA ALA A 236 3.84 -8.67 54.17
C ALA A 236 3.45 -10.17 54.01
N VAL A 237 4.42 -11.05 54.23
CA VAL A 237 4.26 -12.53 54.15
C VAL A 237 4.81 -13.15 55.41
N THR A 238 4.00 -13.96 56.08
CA THR A 238 4.46 -14.71 57.27
C THR A 238 5.10 -16.01 56.80
N GLY A 239 6.23 -16.39 57.35
CA GLY A 239 7.06 -17.50 56.96
C GLY A 239 6.30 -18.79 56.62
N ASN A 240 6.74 -19.49 55.60
CA ASN A 240 6.11 -20.68 55.00
C ASN A 240 4.68 -20.47 54.46
N ASN A 241 4.14 -19.24 54.49
CA ASN A 241 2.89 -18.94 53.81
C ASN A 241 3.18 -18.28 52.45
N ARG A 242 2.23 -18.34 51.54
CA ARG A 242 2.30 -17.72 50.23
C ARG A 242 1.63 -16.36 50.25
N GLY A 243 2.33 -15.41 49.71
CA GLY A 243 1.79 -14.06 49.40
C GLY A 243 1.67 -13.86 47.92
N ASN A 244 0.62 -13.13 47.47
CA ASN A 244 0.44 -12.77 46.11
C ASN A 244 0.50 -11.22 45.98
N VAL A 245 1.20 -10.77 44.99
CA VAL A 245 1.24 -9.34 44.62
C VAL A 245 1.36 -9.18 43.11
N GLY A 246 0.80 -8.09 42.58
CA GLY A 246 0.94 -7.77 41.17
C GLY A 246 1.21 -6.29 40.99
N THR A 247 2.07 -5.95 40.05
CA THR A 247 2.37 -4.57 39.66
C THR A 247 2.27 -4.41 38.16
N PHE A 248 1.95 -3.20 37.74
CA PHE A 248 2.13 -2.82 36.35
C PHE A 248 2.87 -1.48 36.28
N PHE A 249 3.61 -1.29 35.21
CA PHE A 249 4.39 -0.07 35.02
C PHE A 249 4.60 0.22 33.54
N ASN A 250 4.39 1.49 33.16
CA ASN A 250 4.65 1.92 31.79
C ASN A 250 6.13 2.34 31.67
N VAL A 251 6.82 1.77 30.70
CA VAL A 251 8.24 1.98 30.48
C VAL A 251 8.52 2.28 29.02
N SER A 252 9.35 3.31 28.77
CA SER A 252 9.84 3.60 27.44
C SER A 252 10.94 2.62 27.06
N MET A 253 10.75 1.91 25.92
CA MET A 253 11.68 0.90 25.39
C MET A 253 12.20 1.32 24.04
N THR A 254 13.48 1.12 23.79
CA THR A 254 14.13 1.19 22.49
C THR A 254 14.60 -0.20 22.09
N ALA A 255 14.93 -0.40 20.81
CA ALA A 255 15.45 -1.69 20.35
C ALA A 255 16.57 -2.21 21.26
N ASP A 256 16.55 -3.51 21.54
CA ASP A 256 17.48 -4.23 22.43
C ASP A 256 17.35 -3.94 23.92
N ASP A 257 16.48 -3.00 24.35
CA ASP A 257 16.14 -2.87 25.75
C ASP A 257 15.40 -4.15 26.23
N TYR A 258 15.64 -4.54 27.48
CA TYR A 258 14.97 -5.69 28.05
C TYR A 258 14.39 -5.42 29.45
N LEU A 259 13.35 -6.18 29.77
CA LEU A 259 12.68 -6.15 31.06
C LEU A 259 12.84 -7.48 31.79
N GLU A 260 12.90 -7.43 33.12
CA GLU A 260 13.07 -8.57 34.00
C GLU A 260 12.29 -8.33 35.31
N VAL A 261 11.99 -9.41 36.03
CA VAL A 261 11.35 -9.33 37.35
C VAL A 261 12.40 -9.49 38.44
N PHE A 262 12.37 -8.58 39.41
CA PHE A 262 13.24 -8.57 40.59
C PHE A 262 12.41 -8.63 41.85
N VAL A 263 12.97 -9.20 42.90
CA VAL A 263 12.37 -9.26 44.25
C VAL A 263 13.37 -8.82 45.30
N ALA A 264 12.86 -8.31 46.43
CA ALA A 264 13.67 -7.98 47.59
C ALA A 264 12.93 -8.40 48.88
N ASN A 265 13.69 -8.78 49.92
CA ASN A 265 13.18 -8.86 51.27
C ASN A 265 13.61 -7.56 51.98
N ASP A 266 12.63 -6.71 52.29
CA ASP A 266 12.89 -5.41 52.95
C ASP A 266 13.12 -5.58 54.44
N SER A 267 12.79 -6.74 55.05
CA SER A 267 12.87 -7.00 56.47
C SER A 267 14.21 -7.62 56.88
N ASP A 268 14.66 -8.64 56.16
CA ASP A 268 15.89 -9.36 56.50
C ASP A 268 16.58 -9.94 55.25
N THR A 269 17.42 -10.98 55.42
CA THR A 269 18.15 -11.66 54.35
C THR A 269 17.59 -13.06 54.08
N SER A 270 16.38 -13.36 54.52
CA SER A 270 15.73 -14.61 54.21
C SER A 270 15.48 -14.72 52.71
N ASP A 271 15.87 -15.85 52.12
CA ASP A 271 15.71 -16.11 50.71
C ASP A 271 14.22 -16.16 50.30
N ILE A 272 13.94 -15.70 49.09
CA ILE A 272 12.59 -15.65 48.52
C ILE A 272 12.45 -16.75 47.46
N THR A 273 11.45 -17.59 47.59
CA THR A 273 11.04 -18.49 46.51
C THR A 273 9.84 -17.91 45.79
N VAL A 274 10.03 -17.52 44.53
CA VAL A 274 8.91 -17.19 43.66
C VAL A 274 8.34 -18.46 43.10
N VAL A 275 7.18 -18.87 43.58
CA VAL A 275 6.57 -20.14 43.25
C VAL A 275 5.92 -20.08 41.88
N ASP A 276 5.12 -19.06 41.65
CA ASP A 276 4.47 -18.82 40.36
C ASP A 276 4.62 -17.36 39.97
N CYS A 277 4.85 -17.12 38.71
CA CYS A 277 4.91 -15.78 38.15
C CYS A 277 4.35 -15.74 36.73
N LEU A 278 3.57 -14.71 36.45
CA LEU A 278 3.19 -14.30 35.13
C LEU A 278 3.81 -12.93 34.90
N PHE A 279 4.64 -12.82 33.90
CA PHE A 279 5.24 -11.56 33.48
C PHE A 279 4.92 -11.31 32.01
N GLY A 280 4.30 -10.18 31.70
CA GLY A 280 3.88 -9.84 30.36
C GLY A 280 4.06 -8.38 30.04
N VAL A 281 4.03 -8.05 28.74
CA VAL A 281 4.08 -6.72 28.16
C VAL A 281 3.02 -6.58 27.08
N SER A 282 2.51 -5.35 26.90
CA SER A 282 1.52 -5.01 25.88
C SER A 282 1.58 -3.53 25.51
#